data_29053ef48317f3f842c68cefeccf38a4
#
_entry.id   29053ef48317f3f842c68cefeccf38a4
#
_cell.length_a   1.000
_cell.length_b   1.000
_cell.length_c   1.000
_cell.angle_alpha   90.00
_cell.angle_beta   90.00
_cell.angle_gamma   90.00
#
_symmetry.space_group_name_H-M   'P 1'
#
loop_
_entity.id
_entity.type
_entity.pdbx_description
1 polymer ?
#
loop_
_entity_poly.entity_id
_entity_poly.type
_entity_poly.pdbx_seq_one_letter_code
_entity_poly.pdbx_strand_id
1 'polypeptide(L)'
;MLRDFRHFLTAAAMAAVLVAFAPGCDHDDSGKDKVRRDDNTIVVLTPADMSPYSYYDEDAKEFKGIEIDFVRAAAIKLGQKVEVRRCPFDELLGRVKSGEADVAASVITITDAWKEDVDFSDPYETGGASFLYRVGDPMPTMIRAETLRVAAVESMTHDFYLSVHGIDPIRFEVYQDAVAALKEGRVDTVFFDDGVVRHTAETSGGKLAASRRETREHFALVIRKGEPELMAAINAAIAERKPAK
;
A
#
# COMPACT_ATOMS: atom_id res chain seq x y z
N MET A 1 3.68 -25.18 46.36
CA MET A 1 2.51 -26.05 46.62
C MET A 1 1.82 -26.29 45.30
N LEU A 2 2.10 -27.49 44.76
CA LEU A 2 1.40 -28.04 43.60
C LEU A 2 -0.01 -28.47 44.00
N ARG A 3 -1.01 -28.29 43.13
CA ARG A 3 -2.13 -29.20 43.02
C ARG A 3 -2.83 -29.06 41.66
N ASP A 4 -2.69 -30.12 40.95
CA ASP A 4 -3.47 -30.74 39.90
C ASP A 4 -4.95 -30.38 39.84
N PHE A 5 -5.46 -30.19 38.58
CA PHE A 5 -6.81 -30.57 38.21
C PHE A 5 -6.76 -31.25 36.84
N ARG A 6 -6.81 -32.59 36.90
CA ARG A 6 -7.08 -33.48 35.76
C ARG A 6 -8.56 -33.89 35.81
N HIS A 7 -9.08 -34.05 34.62
CA HIS A 7 -10.24 -34.86 34.24
C HIS A 7 -11.66 -34.35 34.56
N PHE A 8 -12.41 -34.10 33.50
CA PHE A 8 -13.73 -34.72 33.32
C PHE A 8 -14.04 -34.88 31.81
N LEU A 9 -13.88 -36.12 31.37
CA LEU A 9 -14.52 -36.65 30.17
C LEU A 9 -15.93 -37.13 30.60
N THR A 10 -16.97 -36.67 29.92
CA THR A 10 -18.21 -37.43 29.82
C THR A 10 -18.76 -37.33 28.41
N ALA A 11 -18.84 -38.50 27.81
CA ALA A 11 -19.55 -38.79 26.58
C ALA A 11 -21.06 -38.79 26.84
N ALA A 12 -21.84 -38.20 25.96
CA ALA A 12 -23.21 -38.64 25.71
C ALA A 12 -23.77 -38.00 24.40
N ALA A 13 -24.10 -38.87 23.55
CA ALA A 13 -25.33 -39.14 22.81
C ALA A 13 -25.42 -38.52 21.43
N MET A 14 -25.19 -39.38 20.43
CA MET A 14 -25.69 -39.29 19.08
C MET A 14 -27.22 -39.19 19.08
N ALA A 15 -27.75 -38.16 18.48
CA ALA A 15 -29.14 -38.15 17.96
C ALA A 15 -29.05 -37.94 16.45
N ALA A 16 -29.27 -39.02 15.72
CA ALA A 16 -29.43 -39.01 14.27
C ALA A 16 -30.75 -38.35 13.92
N VAL A 17 -30.71 -37.16 13.33
CA VAL A 17 -31.87 -36.56 12.65
C VAL A 17 -31.70 -36.83 11.17
N LEU A 18 -32.51 -37.76 10.66
CA LEU A 18 -32.75 -37.94 9.23
C LEU A 18 -33.51 -36.68 8.75
N VAL A 19 -32.84 -35.83 8.02
CA VAL A 19 -33.47 -34.80 7.22
C VAL A 19 -33.56 -35.30 5.78
N ALA A 20 -34.82 -35.48 5.34
CA ALA A 20 -35.16 -35.90 4.00
C ALA A 20 -34.56 -34.92 2.95
N PHE A 21 -33.87 -35.48 1.98
CA PHE A 21 -33.46 -34.79 0.74
C PHE A 21 -34.72 -34.46 -0.07
N ALA A 22 -35.06 -33.19 -0.17
CA ALA A 22 -35.87 -32.68 -1.27
C ALA A 22 -34.96 -32.29 -2.41
N PRO A 23 -35.16 -32.81 -3.63
CA PRO A 23 -34.42 -32.33 -4.78
C PRO A 23 -35.05 -31.06 -5.32
N GLY A 24 -34.20 -30.05 -5.55
CA GLY A 24 -34.62 -28.94 -6.37
C GLY A 24 -34.46 -27.58 -5.73
N CYS A 25 -33.32 -26.99 -5.97
CA CYS A 25 -33.14 -25.61 -6.41
C CYS A 25 -31.69 -25.52 -6.90
N ASP A 26 -31.53 -25.62 -8.19
CA ASP A 26 -30.34 -25.17 -8.89
C ASP A 26 -30.11 -23.71 -8.51
N HIS A 27 -29.19 -23.45 -7.61
CA HIS A 27 -28.59 -22.12 -7.48
C HIS A 27 -27.60 -22.01 -8.64
N ASP A 28 -28.13 -21.43 -9.71
CA ASP A 28 -27.33 -20.89 -10.81
C ASP A 28 -26.41 -19.81 -10.24
N ASP A 29 -25.18 -20.21 -9.89
CA ASP A 29 -24.07 -19.33 -9.52
C ASP A 29 -23.41 -18.76 -10.78
N SER A 30 -24.21 -18.39 -11.78
CA SER A 30 -23.83 -17.75 -13.03
C SER A 30 -24.13 -16.27 -13.04
N GLY A 31 -23.61 -15.53 -12.06
CA GLY A 31 -23.91 -14.11 -11.92
C GLY A 31 -22.78 -13.24 -11.37
N LYS A 32 -21.55 -13.73 -11.38
CA LYS A 32 -20.40 -12.80 -11.36
C LYS A 32 -20.18 -12.34 -12.79
N ASP A 33 -20.80 -11.22 -13.14
CA ASP A 33 -20.41 -10.43 -14.29
C ASP A 33 -18.91 -10.16 -14.16
N LYS A 34 -18.09 -11.03 -14.80
CA LYS A 34 -16.73 -10.68 -15.15
C LYS A 34 -16.89 -9.49 -16.09
N VAL A 35 -16.68 -8.28 -15.55
CA VAL A 35 -16.53 -7.08 -16.37
C VAL A 35 -15.54 -7.47 -17.45
N ARG A 36 -16.04 -7.59 -18.69
CA ARG A 36 -15.25 -8.01 -19.84
C ARG A 36 -14.21 -6.93 -20.03
N ARG A 37 -12.97 -7.20 -19.60
CA ARG A 37 -11.85 -6.27 -19.77
C ARG A 37 -11.64 -6.08 -21.27
N ASP A 38 -11.36 -4.85 -21.66
CA ASP A 38 -10.74 -4.58 -22.94
C ASP A 38 -9.30 -5.10 -22.86
N ASP A 39 -9.02 -6.22 -23.54
CA ASP A 39 -7.71 -6.88 -23.55
C ASP A 39 -6.58 -5.94 -24.02
N ASN A 40 -6.93 -4.75 -24.51
CA ASN A 40 -6.00 -3.71 -24.96
C ASN A 40 -5.82 -2.57 -23.91
N THR A 41 -6.20 -2.80 -22.64
CA THR A 41 -6.11 -1.77 -21.59
C THR A 41 -5.43 -2.31 -20.34
N ILE A 42 -4.36 -1.66 -19.89
CA ILE A 42 -3.70 -1.90 -18.60
C ILE A 42 -4.49 -1.15 -17.52
N VAL A 43 -5.04 -1.88 -16.56
CA VAL A 43 -5.76 -1.31 -15.42
C VAL A 43 -4.80 -1.13 -14.24
N VAL A 44 -4.66 0.11 -13.77
CA VAL A 44 -3.81 0.48 -12.64
C VAL A 44 -4.66 0.89 -11.46
N LEU A 45 -4.38 0.34 -10.27
CA LEU A 45 -5.01 0.76 -9.02
C LEU A 45 -4.03 1.56 -8.16
N THR A 46 -4.54 2.63 -7.54
CA THR A 46 -3.76 3.47 -6.62
C THR A 46 -4.70 4.23 -5.68
N PRO A 47 -4.33 4.50 -4.41
CA PRO A 47 -5.03 5.46 -3.57
C PRO A 47 -4.95 6.88 -4.15
N ALA A 48 -3.93 7.15 -4.96
CA ALA A 48 -3.66 8.41 -5.63
C ALA A 48 -3.39 9.59 -4.67
N ASP A 49 -2.67 9.32 -3.60
CA ASP A 49 -2.34 10.27 -2.54
C ASP A 49 -0.83 10.34 -2.20
N MET A 50 0.00 9.61 -2.98
CA MET A 50 1.44 9.47 -2.78
C MET A 50 2.27 10.37 -3.71
N SER A 51 2.10 11.69 -3.63
CA SER A 51 2.97 12.61 -4.41
C SER A 51 4.43 12.53 -3.92
N PRO A 52 5.41 12.46 -4.83
CA PRO A 52 5.38 12.58 -6.29
C PRO A 52 5.24 11.24 -7.06
N TYR A 53 4.90 10.13 -6.39
CA TYR A 53 4.93 8.79 -6.98
C TYR A 53 3.67 8.41 -7.74
N SER A 54 2.51 8.44 -7.08
CA SER A 54 1.19 8.18 -7.66
C SER A 54 0.15 9.04 -6.96
N TYR A 55 -0.39 10.04 -7.65
CA TYR A 55 -1.33 10.99 -7.08
C TYR A 55 -2.32 11.49 -8.12
N TYR A 56 -3.42 12.05 -7.64
CA TYR A 56 -4.37 12.74 -8.48
C TYR A 56 -4.11 14.25 -8.41
N ASP A 57 -3.89 14.86 -9.56
CA ASP A 57 -3.71 16.30 -9.70
C ASP A 57 -5.09 16.94 -9.87
N GLU A 58 -5.54 17.65 -8.84
CA GLU A 58 -6.87 18.27 -8.83
C GLU A 58 -7.00 19.42 -9.84
N ASP A 59 -5.91 20.11 -10.17
CA ASP A 59 -5.92 21.21 -11.14
C ASP A 59 -5.97 20.67 -12.58
N ALA A 60 -5.15 19.67 -12.87
CA ALA A 60 -5.10 19.04 -14.19
C ALA A 60 -6.21 18.00 -14.41
N LYS A 61 -6.92 17.56 -13.35
CA LYS A 61 -7.95 16.50 -13.38
C LYS A 61 -7.43 15.18 -13.92
N GLU A 62 -6.22 14.80 -13.54
CA GLU A 62 -5.59 13.57 -14.03
C GLU A 62 -4.72 12.89 -12.96
N PHE A 63 -4.52 11.59 -13.13
CA PHE A 63 -3.55 10.84 -12.33
C PHE A 63 -2.13 11.10 -12.85
N LYS A 64 -1.22 11.40 -11.94
CA LYS A 64 0.18 11.73 -12.23
C LYS A 64 1.13 10.99 -11.29
N GLY A 65 2.42 11.07 -11.61
CA GLY A 65 3.51 10.62 -10.77
C GLY A 65 4.39 9.58 -11.43
N ILE A 66 5.51 9.35 -10.80
CA ILE A 66 6.61 8.53 -11.31
C ILE A 66 6.15 7.10 -11.65
N GLU A 67 5.34 6.49 -10.79
CA GLU A 67 4.80 5.14 -10.99
C GLU A 67 3.82 5.09 -12.16
N ILE A 68 2.97 6.11 -12.28
CA ILE A 68 2.00 6.23 -13.38
C ILE A 68 2.74 6.40 -14.72
N ASP A 69 3.84 7.15 -14.72
CA ASP A 69 4.65 7.38 -15.92
C ASP A 69 5.36 6.09 -16.38
N PHE A 70 5.80 5.22 -15.46
CA PHE A 70 6.34 3.91 -15.83
C PHE A 70 5.30 3.04 -16.55
N VAL A 71 4.07 2.99 -16.04
CA VAL A 71 2.99 2.21 -16.67
C VAL A 71 2.59 2.80 -18.02
N ARG A 72 2.52 4.13 -18.14
CA ARG A 72 2.24 4.80 -19.42
C ARG A 72 3.33 4.50 -20.45
N ALA A 73 4.60 4.55 -20.05
CA ALA A 73 5.71 4.20 -20.94
C ALA A 73 5.65 2.73 -21.39
N ALA A 74 5.34 1.81 -20.48
CA ALA A 74 5.13 0.41 -20.80
C ALA A 74 3.95 0.21 -21.78
N ALA A 75 2.83 0.87 -21.55
CA ALA A 75 1.66 0.79 -22.40
C ALA A 75 1.94 1.28 -23.83
N ILE A 76 2.71 2.35 -24.00
CA ILE A 76 3.15 2.84 -25.31
C ILE A 76 3.94 1.75 -26.05
N LYS A 77 4.88 1.06 -25.38
CA LYS A 77 5.65 -0.04 -25.96
C LYS A 77 4.80 -1.23 -26.38
N LEU A 78 3.73 -1.51 -25.61
CA LEU A 78 2.82 -2.64 -25.88
C LEU A 78 1.67 -2.27 -26.83
N GLY A 79 1.52 -1.00 -27.21
CA GLY A 79 0.40 -0.53 -28.01
C GLY A 79 -0.94 -0.56 -27.27
N GLN A 80 -0.92 -0.50 -25.95
CA GLN A 80 -2.08 -0.58 -25.07
C GLN A 80 -2.48 0.77 -24.49
N LYS A 81 -3.70 0.85 -23.97
CA LYS A 81 -4.20 2.02 -23.21
C LYS A 81 -3.92 1.81 -21.72
N VAL A 82 -4.00 2.92 -20.96
CA VAL A 82 -3.91 2.88 -19.49
C VAL A 82 -5.21 3.44 -18.91
N GLU A 83 -5.80 2.71 -18.00
CA GLU A 83 -6.90 3.16 -17.16
C GLU A 83 -6.45 3.15 -15.71
N VAL A 84 -6.43 4.33 -15.05
CA VAL A 84 -6.08 4.44 -13.63
C VAL A 84 -7.35 4.60 -12.82
N ARG A 85 -7.50 3.80 -11.76
CA ARG A 85 -8.65 3.81 -10.86
C ARG A 85 -8.22 4.03 -9.42
N ARG A 86 -9.01 4.80 -8.67
CA ARG A 86 -8.80 4.91 -7.22
C ARG A 86 -9.18 3.61 -6.53
N CYS A 87 -8.36 3.22 -5.55
CA CYS A 87 -8.58 2.04 -4.74
C CYS A 87 -7.90 2.22 -3.38
N PRO A 88 -8.53 1.91 -2.26
CA PRO A 88 -7.89 1.90 -0.95
C PRO A 88 -6.65 1.00 -0.93
N PHE A 89 -5.65 1.38 -0.14
CA PHE A 89 -4.36 0.68 -0.11
C PHE A 89 -4.49 -0.80 0.26
N ASP A 90 -5.30 -1.10 1.27
CA ASP A 90 -5.54 -2.44 1.79
C ASP A 90 -6.23 -3.39 0.80
N GLU A 91 -6.93 -2.85 -0.21
CA GLU A 91 -7.58 -3.63 -1.26
C GLU A 91 -6.68 -3.90 -2.48
N LEU A 92 -5.58 -3.13 -2.67
CA LEU A 92 -4.77 -3.14 -3.89
C LEU A 92 -4.30 -4.55 -4.28
N LEU A 93 -3.66 -5.26 -3.35
CA LEU A 93 -3.07 -6.57 -3.62
C LEU A 93 -4.14 -7.63 -3.91
N GLY A 94 -5.23 -7.62 -3.15
CA GLY A 94 -6.35 -8.53 -3.35
C GLY A 94 -6.97 -8.37 -4.74
N ARG A 95 -7.14 -7.15 -5.21
CA ARG A 95 -7.71 -6.84 -6.53
C ARG A 95 -6.76 -7.16 -7.69
N VAL A 96 -5.45 -6.96 -7.52
CA VAL A 96 -4.45 -7.41 -8.50
C VAL A 96 -4.39 -8.93 -8.54
N LYS A 97 -4.33 -9.61 -7.39
CA LYS A 97 -4.36 -11.08 -7.29
C LYS A 97 -5.60 -11.69 -7.95
N SER A 98 -6.77 -11.11 -7.74
CA SER A 98 -8.03 -11.60 -8.32
C SER A 98 -8.13 -11.39 -9.83
N GLY A 99 -7.22 -10.59 -10.39
CA GLY A 99 -7.25 -10.24 -11.80
C GLY A 99 -8.19 -9.07 -12.12
N GLU A 100 -8.69 -8.31 -11.15
CA GLU A 100 -9.48 -7.09 -11.38
C GLU A 100 -8.62 -5.95 -11.94
N ALA A 101 -7.33 -5.93 -11.59
CA ALA A 101 -6.35 -4.99 -12.12
C ALA A 101 -5.07 -5.70 -12.56
N ASP A 102 -4.27 -5.03 -13.35
CA ASP A 102 -2.99 -5.54 -13.86
C ASP A 102 -1.82 -5.04 -13.03
N VAL A 103 -1.94 -3.81 -12.49
CA VAL A 103 -0.88 -3.12 -11.74
C VAL A 103 -1.46 -2.44 -10.51
N ALA A 104 -0.71 -2.45 -9.40
CA ALA A 104 -0.91 -1.51 -8.29
C ALA A 104 0.32 -0.61 -8.14
N ALA A 105 0.05 0.67 -7.85
CA ALA A 105 1.03 1.75 -7.73
C ALA A 105 0.74 2.57 -6.47
N SER A 106 1.58 2.46 -5.44
CA SER A 106 1.43 3.17 -4.15
C SER A 106 2.68 3.05 -3.27
N VAL A 107 3.87 3.27 -3.82
CA VAL A 107 5.16 3.18 -3.08
C VAL A 107 5.27 1.85 -2.32
N ILE A 108 4.93 0.74 -3.00
CA ILE A 108 4.76 -0.56 -2.35
C ILE A 108 6.12 -1.19 -2.06
N THR A 109 6.37 -1.50 -0.79
CA THR A 109 7.57 -2.20 -0.35
C THR A 109 7.55 -3.66 -0.81
N ILE A 110 8.65 -4.12 -1.40
CA ILE A 110 8.82 -5.53 -1.76
C ILE A 110 8.92 -6.37 -0.49
N THR A 111 7.99 -7.30 -0.30
CA THR A 111 8.00 -8.27 0.80
C THR A 111 7.91 -9.71 0.30
N ASP A 112 8.58 -10.65 0.98
CA ASP A 112 8.54 -12.06 0.57
C ASP A 112 7.13 -12.66 0.72
N ALA A 113 6.36 -12.22 1.71
CA ALA A 113 4.99 -12.67 1.90
C ALA A 113 4.09 -12.36 0.70
N TRP A 114 4.27 -11.20 0.07
CA TRP A 114 3.43 -10.80 -1.07
C TRP A 114 3.85 -11.43 -2.39
N LYS A 115 5.12 -11.84 -2.54
CA LYS A 115 5.62 -12.54 -3.75
C LYS A 115 4.93 -13.86 -4.03
N GLU A 116 4.29 -14.45 -3.01
CA GLU A 116 3.50 -15.67 -3.21
C GLU A 116 2.25 -15.42 -4.05
N ASP A 117 1.68 -14.22 -3.97
CA ASP A 117 0.39 -13.87 -4.55
C ASP A 117 0.46 -12.98 -5.80
N VAL A 118 1.49 -12.14 -5.89
CA VAL A 118 1.71 -11.16 -6.96
C VAL A 118 3.16 -11.17 -7.42
N ASP A 119 3.44 -10.53 -8.54
CA ASP A 119 4.79 -10.26 -8.99
C ASP A 119 5.16 -8.80 -8.71
N PHE A 120 6.44 -8.51 -8.56
CA PHE A 120 6.97 -7.16 -8.39
C PHE A 120 7.84 -6.79 -9.58
N SER A 121 7.76 -5.54 -10.04
CA SER A 121 8.75 -5.00 -10.96
C SER A 121 10.15 -4.98 -10.33
N ASP A 122 11.17 -4.68 -11.12
CA ASP A 122 12.44 -4.24 -10.57
C ASP A 122 12.21 -3.04 -9.64
N PRO A 123 12.98 -2.89 -8.55
CA PRO A 123 12.82 -1.75 -7.67
C PRO A 123 13.19 -0.46 -8.40
N TYR A 124 12.29 0.50 -8.44
CA TYR A 124 12.53 1.80 -9.05
C TYR A 124 13.22 2.78 -8.11
N GLU A 125 13.19 2.51 -6.80
CA GLU A 125 13.84 3.31 -5.77
C GLU A 125 14.24 2.47 -4.55
N THR A 126 15.38 2.83 -3.95
CA THR A 126 15.73 2.40 -2.60
C THR A 126 15.39 3.55 -1.66
N GLY A 127 14.26 3.44 -1.02
CA GLY A 127 13.72 4.41 -0.07
C GLY A 127 13.80 3.92 1.38
N GLY A 128 12.79 4.21 2.12
CA GLY A 128 12.56 3.89 3.52
C GLY A 128 11.70 4.96 4.16
N ALA A 129 11.57 4.94 5.47
CA ALA A 129 10.76 5.86 6.23
C ALA A 129 11.58 6.95 6.93
N SER A 130 10.96 8.11 7.12
CA SER A 130 11.48 9.21 7.90
C SER A 130 10.36 9.94 8.67
N PHE A 131 10.73 10.82 9.57
CA PHE A 131 9.77 11.64 10.30
C PHE A 131 9.58 13.00 9.63
N LEU A 132 8.32 13.39 9.45
CA LEU A 132 7.91 14.75 9.12
C LEU A 132 7.61 15.49 10.43
N TYR A 133 8.16 16.70 10.63
CA TYR A 133 7.98 17.47 11.84
C TYR A 133 7.93 18.99 11.55
N ARG A 134 7.43 19.79 12.49
CA ARG A 134 7.38 21.26 12.33
C ARG A 134 8.76 21.87 12.49
N VAL A 135 9.10 22.82 11.61
CA VAL A 135 10.32 23.62 11.75
C VAL A 135 10.28 24.39 13.09
N GLY A 136 11.37 24.29 13.84
CA GLY A 136 11.47 24.83 15.21
C GLY A 136 11.29 23.79 16.30
N ASP A 137 10.64 22.68 16.03
CA ASP A 137 10.60 21.54 16.94
C ASP A 137 11.92 20.76 16.89
N PRO A 138 12.30 20.06 17.96
CA PRO A 138 13.47 19.19 17.95
C PRO A 138 13.27 18.03 16.96
N MET A 139 14.26 17.76 16.10
CA MET A 139 14.22 16.68 15.14
C MET A 139 13.88 15.33 15.80
N PRO A 140 12.82 14.63 15.35
CA PRO A 140 12.48 13.30 15.85
C PRO A 140 13.55 12.27 15.45
N THR A 141 13.67 11.24 16.28
CA THR A 141 14.44 10.01 16.04
C THR A 141 13.64 8.84 16.61
N MET A 142 13.94 7.60 16.25
CA MET A 142 13.24 6.44 16.81
C MET A 142 13.28 6.43 18.36
N ILE A 143 14.40 6.79 18.98
CA ILE A 143 14.53 6.87 20.45
C ILE A 143 13.57 7.90 21.05
N ARG A 144 13.43 9.07 20.42
CA ARG A 144 12.53 10.12 20.90
C ARG A 144 11.07 9.85 20.60
N ALA A 145 10.79 9.05 19.59
CA ALA A 145 9.44 8.72 19.16
C ALA A 145 8.62 8.02 20.27
N GLU A 146 9.29 7.31 21.20
CA GLU A 146 8.63 6.69 22.37
C GLU A 146 7.89 7.70 23.26
N THR A 147 8.30 8.97 23.24
CA THR A 147 7.71 10.03 24.07
C THR A 147 6.91 11.05 23.28
N LEU A 148 6.80 10.89 21.98
CA LEU A 148 6.09 11.77 21.07
C LEU A 148 4.74 11.18 20.65
N ARG A 149 3.80 12.03 20.30
CA ARG A 149 2.58 11.64 19.60
C ARG A 149 2.93 11.43 18.13
N VAL A 150 3.26 10.19 17.78
CA VAL A 150 3.65 9.81 16.43
C VAL A 150 2.40 9.45 15.63
N ALA A 151 2.21 10.02 14.45
CA ALA A 151 1.18 9.62 13.52
C ALA A 151 1.75 8.62 12.49
N ALA A 152 0.94 7.65 12.09
CA ALA A 152 1.18 6.75 10.97
C ALA A 152 -0.11 6.52 10.19
N VAL A 153 0.02 6.04 8.94
CA VAL A 153 -1.13 5.57 8.16
C VAL A 153 -1.33 4.10 8.50
N GLU A 154 -2.56 3.74 8.85
CA GLU A 154 -2.90 2.39 9.30
C GLU A 154 -2.65 1.34 8.21
N SER A 155 -2.35 0.10 8.62
CA SER A 155 -2.11 -1.05 7.75
C SER A 155 -0.91 -0.93 6.81
N MET A 156 -0.12 0.14 6.90
CA MET A 156 1.12 0.30 6.12
C MET A 156 2.35 -0.23 6.88
N THR A 157 3.44 -0.46 6.16
CA THR A 157 4.71 -0.94 6.73
C THR A 157 5.21 -0.05 7.87
N HIS A 158 4.96 1.25 7.80
CA HIS A 158 5.35 2.25 8.80
C HIS A 158 4.63 2.07 10.15
N ASP A 159 3.32 1.80 10.13
CA ASP A 159 2.52 1.49 11.33
C ASP A 159 3.06 0.21 11.99
N PHE A 160 3.26 -0.83 11.19
CA PHE A 160 3.82 -2.08 11.67
C PHE A 160 5.24 -1.90 12.23
N TYR A 161 6.10 -1.15 11.54
CA TYR A 161 7.47 -0.86 12.00
C TYR A 161 7.48 -0.17 13.35
N LEU A 162 6.67 0.87 13.56
CA LEU A 162 6.56 1.56 14.84
C LEU A 162 6.08 0.59 15.95
N SER A 163 5.05 -0.19 15.65
CA SER A 163 4.44 -1.13 16.60
C SER A 163 5.43 -2.19 17.10
N VAL A 164 6.24 -2.78 16.21
CA VAL A 164 7.27 -3.77 16.61
C VAL A 164 8.41 -3.15 17.39
N HIS A 165 8.61 -1.82 17.30
CA HIS A 165 9.57 -1.08 18.11
C HIS A 165 8.96 -0.49 19.41
N GLY A 166 7.75 -0.92 19.77
CA GLY A 166 7.10 -0.52 21.03
C GLY A 166 6.45 0.86 21.00
N ILE A 167 6.32 1.48 19.83
CA ILE A 167 5.66 2.77 19.66
C ILE A 167 4.24 2.50 19.16
N ASP A 168 3.21 2.95 19.90
CA ASP A 168 1.82 2.88 19.48
C ASP A 168 1.43 4.19 18.78
N PRO A 169 1.35 4.23 17.43
CA PRO A 169 1.08 5.47 16.72
C PRO A 169 -0.41 5.84 16.75
N ILE A 170 -0.68 7.13 16.60
CA ILE A 170 -2.00 7.63 16.27
C ILE A 170 -2.24 7.34 14.79
N ARG A 171 -3.20 6.46 14.50
CA ARG A 171 -3.48 5.95 13.15
C ARG A 171 -4.43 6.85 12.39
N PHE A 172 -4.13 7.06 11.11
CA PHE A 172 -4.94 7.80 10.16
C PHE A 172 -5.19 6.92 8.93
N GLU A 173 -6.33 7.09 8.29
CA GLU A 173 -6.65 6.34 7.06
C GLU A 173 -5.80 6.82 5.86
N VAL A 174 -5.49 8.13 5.81
CA VAL A 174 -4.72 8.75 4.73
C VAL A 174 -3.62 9.66 5.27
N TYR A 175 -2.52 9.76 4.50
CA TYR A 175 -1.36 10.56 4.86
C TYR A 175 -1.66 12.06 5.05
N GLN A 176 -2.54 12.62 4.22
CA GLN A 176 -2.91 14.03 4.28
C GLN A 176 -3.55 14.43 5.62
N ASP A 177 -4.34 13.54 6.22
CA ASP A 177 -4.97 13.78 7.53
C ASP A 177 -3.94 13.75 8.66
N ALA A 178 -2.94 12.85 8.56
CA ALA A 178 -1.79 12.84 9.48
C ALA A 178 -0.99 14.16 9.39
N VAL A 179 -0.75 14.66 8.16
CA VAL A 179 -0.07 15.94 7.93
C VAL A 179 -0.89 17.12 8.44
N ALA A 180 -2.22 17.10 8.27
CA ALA A 180 -3.12 18.12 8.82
C ALA A 180 -3.04 18.12 10.37
N ALA A 181 -3.09 16.94 10.99
CA ALA A 181 -2.95 16.78 12.43
C ALA A 181 -1.60 17.31 12.97
N LEU A 182 -0.51 17.12 12.21
CA LEU A 182 0.80 17.68 12.54
C LEU A 182 0.78 19.22 12.50
N LYS A 183 0.22 19.79 11.44
CA LYS A 183 0.11 21.25 11.29
C LYS A 183 -0.74 21.90 12.40
N GLU A 184 -1.78 21.21 12.86
CA GLU A 184 -2.69 21.64 13.93
C GLU A 184 -2.13 21.36 15.34
N GLY A 185 -1.00 20.67 15.47
CA GLY A 185 -0.41 20.32 16.77
C GLY A 185 -1.12 19.18 17.50
N ARG A 186 -1.98 18.41 16.83
CA ARG A 186 -2.63 17.21 17.40
C ARG A 186 -1.66 16.06 17.54
N VAL A 187 -0.65 15.98 16.66
CA VAL A 187 0.50 15.08 16.74
C VAL A 187 1.80 15.87 16.71
N ASP A 188 2.90 15.26 17.12
CA ASP A 188 4.20 15.88 17.18
C ASP A 188 5.02 15.57 15.92
N THR A 189 4.79 14.44 15.30
CA THR A 189 5.47 13.99 14.09
C THR A 189 4.63 12.99 13.31
N VAL A 190 4.92 12.84 12.00
CA VAL A 190 4.35 11.80 11.13
C VAL A 190 5.51 10.92 10.67
N PHE A 191 5.38 9.60 10.77
CA PHE A 191 6.36 8.64 10.28
C PHE A 191 5.83 8.01 9.01
N PHE A 192 6.55 8.22 7.88
CA PHE A 192 6.06 7.80 6.58
C PHE A 192 7.22 7.67 5.56
N ASP A 193 6.89 7.27 4.30
CA ASP A 193 7.87 7.14 3.21
C ASP A 193 8.72 8.40 3.04
N ASP A 194 10.04 8.23 3.08
CA ASP A 194 11.03 9.32 3.05
C ASP A 194 10.86 10.24 1.84
N GLY A 195 10.58 9.70 0.66
CA GLY A 195 10.36 10.49 -0.55
C GLY A 195 9.10 11.37 -0.47
N VAL A 196 8.01 10.84 0.07
CA VAL A 196 6.76 11.58 0.30
C VAL A 196 6.95 12.64 1.40
N VAL A 197 7.62 12.27 2.50
CA VAL A 197 7.95 13.18 3.61
C VAL A 197 8.79 14.36 3.13
N ARG A 198 9.85 14.11 2.35
CA ARG A 198 10.72 15.18 1.79
C ARG A 198 9.95 16.08 0.85
N HIS A 199 9.18 15.50 -0.06
CA HIS A 199 8.35 16.30 -0.96
C HIS A 199 7.36 17.18 -0.21
N THR A 200 6.71 16.64 0.84
CA THR A 200 5.81 17.40 1.71
C THR A 200 6.55 18.53 2.45
N ALA A 201 7.75 18.26 2.95
CA ALA A 201 8.58 19.29 3.60
C ALA A 201 8.97 20.43 2.63
N GLU A 202 9.45 20.07 1.43
CA GLU A 202 9.85 21.01 0.38
C GLU A 202 8.70 21.92 -0.08
N THR A 203 7.50 21.36 -0.23
CA THR A 203 6.29 22.08 -0.67
C THR A 203 5.55 22.77 0.46
N SER A 204 5.98 22.65 1.73
CA SER A 204 5.33 23.21 2.90
C SER A 204 5.52 24.73 3.07
N GLY A 205 6.30 25.38 2.21
CA GLY A 205 6.69 26.78 2.39
C GLY A 205 7.57 27.02 3.61
N GLY A 206 8.45 26.07 3.95
CA GLY A 206 9.38 26.17 5.08
C GLY A 206 8.77 25.94 6.46
N LYS A 207 7.56 25.39 6.54
CA LYS A 207 6.87 25.12 7.80
C LYS A 207 7.18 23.75 8.38
N LEU A 208 7.49 22.79 7.52
CA LEU A 208 7.77 21.40 7.88
C LEU A 208 9.18 21.01 7.43
N ALA A 209 9.76 20.01 8.11
CA ALA A 209 11.07 19.47 7.83
C ALA A 209 11.03 17.93 7.89
N ALA A 210 11.93 17.28 7.15
CA ALA A 210 12.14 15.85 7.15
C ALA A 210 13.33 15.48 8.04
N SER A 211 13.22 14.41 8.82
CA SER A 211 14.34 13.84 9.58
C SER A 211 15.32 13.08 8.66
N ARG A 212 16.31 12.44 9.27
CA ARG A 212 17.08 11.40 8.58
C ARG A 212 16.17 10.21 8.30
N ARG A 213 16.54 9.44 7.27
CA ARG A 213 15.88 8.17 6.98
C ARG A 213 16.20 7.14 8.07
N GLU A 214 15.16 6.48 8.59
CA GLU A 214 15.26 5.52 9.69
C GLU A 214 15.24 4.07 9.20
N THR A 215 14.61 3.78 8.05
CA THR A 215 14.54 2.43 7.46
C THR A 215 15.16 2.41 6.06
N ARG A 216 15.33 1.20 5.51
CA ARG A 216 15.75 1.01 4.12
C ARG A 216 14.85 -0.03 3.47
N GLU A 217 14.18 0.37 2.40
CA GLU A 217 13.18 -0.40 1.71
C GLU A 217 13.38 -0.30 0.19
N HIS A 218 12.88 -1.28 -0.54
CA HIS A 218 12.87 -1.28 -1.99
C HIS A 218 11.43 -1.15 -2.47
N PHE A 219 11.14 -0.10 -3.22
CA PHE A 219 9.82 0.18 -3.75
C PHE A 219 9.71 -0.32 -5.19
N ALA A 220 8.59 -0.99 -5.48
CA ALA A 220 8.28 -1.54 -6.79
C ALA A 220 6.80 -1.40 -7.12
N LEU A 221 6.47 -1.51 -8.41
CA LEU A 221 5.09 -1.72 -8.84
C LEU A 221 4.71 -3.18 -8.59
N VAL A 222 3.48 -3.38 -8.11
CA VAL A 222 2.88 -4.72 -8.04
C VAL A 222 2.24 -5.03 -9.38
N ILE A 223 2.48 -6.23 -9.89
CA ILE A 223 2.01 -6.70 -11.20
C ILE A 223 1.28 -8.03 -10.99
N ARG A 224 0.18 -8.22 -11.69
CA ARG A 224 -0.55 -9.49 -11.69
C ARG A 224 0.36 -10.61 -12.18
N LYS A 225 0.28 -11.78 -11.53
CA LYS A 225 1.05 -12.96 -11.96
C LYS A 225 0.69 -13.39 -13.39
N GLY A 226 1.73 -13.83 -14.09
CA GLY A 226 1.55 -14.36 -15.45
C GLY A 226 1.54 -13.29 -16.55
N GLU A 227 2.03 -12.07 -16.28
CA GLU A 227 2.12 -10.96 -17.24
C GLU A 227 3.59 -10.64 -17.61
N PRO A 228 4.33 -11.57 -18.26
CA PRO A 228 5.76 -11.38 -18.50
C PRO A 228 6.06 -10.24 -19.47
N GLU A 229 5.19 -9.95 -20.44
CA GLU A 229 5.37 -8.85 -21.39
C GLU A 229 5.18 -7.50 -20.70
N LEU A 230 4.16 -7.36 -19.86
CA LEU A 230 3.91 -6.16 -19.06
C LEU A 230 5.05 -5.94 -18.07
N MET A 231 5.49 -6.98 -17.38
CA MET A 231 6.65 -6.94 -16.47
C MET A 231 7.91 -6.42 -17.19
N ALA A 232 8.23 -7.00 -18.33
CA ALA A 232 9.41 -6.61 -19.11
C ALA A 232 9.31 -5.15 -19.59
N ALA A 233 8.12 -4.70 -20.02
CA ALA A 233 7.91 -3.34 -20.49
C ALA A 233 8.04 -2.32 -19.34
N ILE A 234 7.50 -2.63 -18.16
CA ILE A 234 7.62 -1.78 -16.95
C ILE A 234 9.09 -1.73 -16.50
N ASN A 235 9.79 -2.86 -16.40
CA ASN A 235 11.20 -2.89 -16.01
C ASN A 235 12.09 -2.10 -16.99
N ALA A 236 11.79 -2.16 -18.28
CA ALA A 236 12.49 -1.32 -19.27
C ALA A 236 12.22 0.17 -19.03
N ALA A 237 10.99 0.57 -18.70
CA ALA A 237 10.68 1.96 -18.39
C ALA A 237 11.38 2.44 -17.11
N ILE A 238 11.48 1.59 -16.09
CA ILE A 238 12.25 1.86 -14.86
C ILE A 238 13.73 2.08 -15.17
N ALA A 239 14.33 1.19 -15.99
CA ALA A 239 15.73 1.27 -16.36
C ALA A 239 16.09 2.52 -17.19
N GLU A 240 15.15 3.03 -18.00
CA GLU A 240 15.30 4.25 -18.81
C GLU A 240 15.23 5.54 -17.96
N ARG A 241 14.70 5.48 -16.74
CA ARG A 241 14.62 6.64 -15.85
C ARG A 241 16.02 7.05 -15.40
N LYS A 242 16.42 8.26 -15.74
CA LYS A 242 17.65 8.83 -15.18
C LYS A 242 17.45 9.08 -13.68
N PRO A 243 18.39 8.70 -12.82
CA PRO A 243 18.30 9.04 -11.40
C PRO A 243 18.16 10.56 -11.26
N ALA A 244 17.26 11.00 -10.37
CA ALA A 244 17.16 12.40 -10.00
C ALA A 244 18.54 12.89 -9.50
N LYS A 245 19.02 14.00 -10.04
CA LYS A 245 20.32 14.59 -9.68
C LYS A 245 20.25 15.18 -8.29
#